data_fc06ac83ed50ef7a7af908c95a7e01f0
#
_entry.id   fc06ac83ed50ef7a7af908c95a7e01f0
#
_cell.length_a   1.000
_cell.length_b   1.000
_cell.length_c   1.000
_cell.angle_alpha   90.00
_cell.angle_beta   90.00
_cell.angle_gamma   90.00
#
_symmetry.space_group_name_H-M   'P 1'
#
loop_
_entity.id
_entity.type
_entity.pdbx_description
1 polymer ?
#
loop_
_entity_poly.entity_id
_entity_poly.type
_entity_poly.pdbx_seq_one_letter_code
_entity_poly.pdbx_strand_id
1 'polypeptide(L)'
;MSHGGTRVSEAAIYTLEQEANPILRTPDWAKDAIWYQIMVDRFRNGTTQNDPPRARDWRSEWYASSPWEGRDGQSFYEWFVFDRLYGGDIRGLEEKLDHLSDLGVNALYLNPMFQAEGHHKYNTTNYIHVDENFGAGGDYAAAEAAEDLMDPDTWTWTRSDRIFLEFLKTAKARGFRVIIDGVFNHVGTQHPAFRDVIEKGPDSTYADWFDVRSWDPFKYEGWAGYQSLPVFKKSEDGLASTEARRHIFDITRRWMDPDGDGDPSDGIDGWRLDVPNEIALPFWIDWCEHVRSINPDAYISGEIWDRADQWLDGRSFDAVMNYEFAKVAFEWIGHRKDKITPSEADRRLAELRIAYPAEVTYVLQNLIDSHDTDRAVSKLVNPDRTYDSGNREQQDPTYDGSKPDADAYRRLRLLALLQMTYVGAPMIYYGDEVGMWGSDDPNNRKPMLWQDLEPYEESEENFVDTDLLEFYKQVIALRREHPSLRTGDFTSVGTDDEQDVWMFARSDDEERILVALNAGDSEASIDLPDGAWTPLFPTAVGEAESGRITIDRLSGRVWLEDR
;
A
#
# COMPACT_ATOMS: atom_id res chain seq x y z
N MET A 1 -45.58 10.32 31.66
CA MET A 1 -44.85 9.06 31.54
C MET A 1 -44.98 8.62 30.09
N SER A 2 -44.08 9.03 29.26
CA SER A 2 -43.99 8.60 27.87
C SER A 2 -42.65 7.91 27.71
N HIS A 3 -42.72 6.62 27.44
CA HIS A 3 -41.54 5.84 27.14
C HIS A 3 -41.02 6.29 25.75
N GLY A 4 -39.92 6.97 25.74
CA GLY A 4 -39.11 7.21 24.56
C GLY A 4 -38.37 5.95 24.19
N GLY A 5 -39.00 5.09 23.39
CA GLY A 5 -38.25 4.02 22.68
C GLY A 5 -37.41 4.67 21.61
N THR A 6 -36.10 4.50 21.70
CA THR A 6 -35.16 4.86 20.66
C THR A 6 -35.56 4.11 19.39
N ARG A 7 -36.07 4.80 18.39
CA ARG A 7 -36.27 4.22 17.06
C ARG A 7 -34.88 3.96 16.49
N VAL A 8 -34.46 2.68 16.46
CA VAL A 8 -33.45 2.24 15.53
C VAL A 8 -33.94 2.65 14.15
N SER A 9 -33.27 3.59 13.49
CA SER A 9 -33.57 3.88 12.09
C SER A 9 -33.44 2.56 11.35
N GLU A 10 -34.41 2.26 10.46
CA GLU A 10 -34.28 1.18 9.51
C GLU A 10 -33.04 1.50 8.64
N ALA A 11 -31.84 1.11 9.12
CA ALA A 11 -30.67 1.10 8.30
C ALA A 11 -30.96 0.14 7.16
N ALA A 12 -30.90 0.63 5.94
CA ALA A 12 -30.98 -0.24 4.78
C ALA A 12 -29.95 -1.35 4.95
N ILE A 13 -30.42 -2.59 5.10
CA ILE A 13 -29.56 -3.76 5.26
C ILE A 13 -28.92 -4.00 3.90
N TYR A 14 -27.71 -3.47 3.72
CA TYR A 14 -26.87 -3.79 2.56
C TYR A 14 -26.09 -5.05 2.89
N THR A 15 -26.64 -6.19 2.50
CA THR A 15 -25.96 -7.48 2.59
C THR A 15 -25.08 -7.65 1.35
N LEU A 16 -23.80 -7.91 1.56
CA LEU A 16 -22.92 -8.40 0.51
C LEU A 16 -23.13 -9.91 0.41
N GLU A 17 -24.02 -10.35 -0.47
CA GLU A 17 -24.23 -11.76 -0.78
C GLU A 17 -23.29 -12.17 -1.92
N GLN A 18 -22.69 -13.35 -1.83
CA GLN A 18 -21.89 -13.92 -2.91
C GLN A 18 -22.80 -14.38 -4.06
N GLU A 19 -23.08 -13.50 -5.01
CA GLU A 19 -23.52 -13.96 -6.32
C GLU A 19 -22.29 -14.36 -7.13
N ALA A 20 -22.08 -15.65 -7.30
CA ALA A 20 -21.01 -16.18 -8.13
C ALA A 20 -21.17 -15.67 -9.57
N ASN A 21 -20.41 -14.65 -9.95
CA ASN A 21 -20.29 -14.26 -11.35
C ASN A 21 -19.22 -15.16 -11.98
N PRO A 22 -19.59 -16.08 -12.90
CA PRO A 22 -18.65 -17.04 -13.47
C PRO A 22 -17.56 -16.42 -14.35
N ILE A 23 -17.65 -15.14 -14.66
CA ILE A 23 -16.72 -14.40 -15.52
C ILE A 23 -15.65 -13.67 -14.67
N LEU A 24 -15.95 -13.37 -13.41
CA LEU A 24 -15.07 -12.58 -12.56
C LEU A 24 -14.37 -13.49 -11.56
N ARG A 25 -13.06 -13.65 -11.73
CA ARG A 25 -12.20 -14.38 -10.80
C ARG A 25 -11.10 -13.46 -10.33
N THR A 26 -11.01 -13.28 -9.04
CA THR A 26 -9.83 -12.77 -8.35
C THR A 26 -9.02 -13.95 -7.79
N PRO A 27 -7.71 -13.83 -7.60
CA PRO A 27 -6.93 -14.91 -6.99
C PRO A 27 -7.44 -15.23 -5.58
N ASP A 28 -7.75 -16.51 -5.32
CA ASP A 28 -8.31 -16.91 -4.01
C ASP A 28 -7.40 -16.57 -2.84
N TRP A 29 -6.08 -16.69 -3.03
CA TRP A 29 -5.11 -16.33 -1.99
C TRP A 29 -5.17 -14.84 -1.59
N ALA A 30 -5.60 -13.94 -2.49
CA ALA A 30 -5.68 -12.51 -2.22
C ALA A 30 -6.80 -12.16 -1.23
N LYS A 31 -7.82 -13.01 -1.08
CA LYS A 31 -8.87 -12.87 -0.06
C LYS A 31 -8.34 -13.09 1.35
N ASP A 32 -7.28 -13.90 1.48
CA ASP A 32 -6.58 -14.17 2.74
C ASP A 32 -5.40 -13.22 2.97
N ALA A 33 -5.11 -12.32 2.02
CA ALA A 33 -3.96 -11.45 2.09
C ALA A 33 -4.09 -10.41 3.21
N ILE A 34 -2.99 -10.27 3.94
CA ILE A 34 -2.69 -9.14 4.80
C ILE A 34 -1.43 -8.53 4.24
N TRP A 35 -1.61 -7.42 3.53
CA TRP A 35 -0.55 -6.76 2.80
C TRP A 35 0.37 -5.96 3.71
N TYR A 36 1.65 -5.95 3.36
CA TYR A 36 2.63 -5.06 3.97
C TYR A 36 3.42 -4.35 2.88
N GLN A 37 3.25 -3.02 2.79
CA GLN A 37 3.92 -2.19 1.79
C GLN A 37 5.30 -1.80 2.26
N ILE A 38 6.32 -1.98 1.42
CA ILE A 38 7.73 -1.77 1.76
C ILE A 38 8.42 -0.86 0.73
N MET A 39 8.98 0.24 1.20
CA MET A 39 9.97 1.02 0.48
C MET A 39 11.37 0.50 0.84
N VAL A 40 12.01 -0.23 -0.07
CA VAL A 40 13.21 -1.05 0.23
C VAL A 40 14.36 -0.24 0.80
N ASP A 41 14.69 0.92 0.19
CA ASP A 41 15.75 1.82 0.69
C ASP A 41 15.54 2.25 2.16
N ARG A 42 14.30 2.18 2.64
CA ARG A 42 13.87 2.68 3.96
C ARG A 42 13.50 1.58 4.95
N PHE A 43 13.57 0.30 4.55
CA PHE A 43 13.12 -0.79 5.41
C PHE A 43 14.21 -1.37 6.29
N ARG A 44 15.30 -1.87 5.71
CA ARG A 44 16.46 -2.41 6.46
C ARG A 44 17.69 -2.47 5.56
N ASN A 45 18.82 -1.96 6.06
CA ASN A 45 20.13 -2.19 5.45
C ASN A 45 20.69 -3.51 5.99
N GLY A 46 20.77 -4.53 5.14
CA GLY A 46 21.32 -5.85 5.48
C GLY A 46 22.81 -5.97 5.18
N THR A 47 23.36 -5.10 4.31
CA THR A 47 24.79 -5.08 4.04
C THR A 47 25.27 -3.73 3.50
N THR A 48 26.35 -3.22 4.06
CA THR A 48 26.97 -1.97 3.60
C THR A 48 27.82 -2.11 2.32
N GLN A 49 27.89 -3.32 1.74
CA GLN A 49 28.70 -3.57 0.54
C GLN A 49 28.09 -3.03 -0.75
N ASN A 50 26.77 -2.84 -0.76
CA ASN A 50 25.97 -2.31 -1.85
C ASN A 50 25.41 -0.92 -1.55
N ASP A 51 25.80 -0.31 -0.42
CA ASP A 51 25.35 1.02 -0.07
C ASP A 51 25.62 2.02 -1.20
N PRO A 52 24.64 2.86 -1.53
CA PRO A 52 24.85 3.96 -2.45
C PRO A 52 25.87 4.95 -1.88
N PRO A 53 26.62 5.67 -2.74
CA PRO A 53 27.50 6.72 -2.27
C PRO A 53 26.74 7.72 -1.39
N ARG A 54 27.29 8.01 -0.19
CA ARG A 54 26.71 8.94 0.78
C ARG A 54 25.38 8.45 1.40
N ALA A 55 25.20 7.14 1.56
CA ALA A 55 24.13 6.61 2.38
C ALA A 55 24.19 7.22 3.80
N ARG A 56 23.05 7.58 4.35
CA ARG A 56 22.95 8.12 5.71
C ARG A 56 23.01 6.99 6.74
N ASP A 57 23.53 7.31 7.91
CA ASP A 57 23.40 6.41 9.06
C ASP A 57 21.93 6.21 9.38
N TRP A 58 21.54 4.96 9.56
CA TRP A 58 20.15 4.56 9.80
C TRP A 58 19.54 5.18 11.07
N ARG A 59 20.37 5.44 12.08
CA ARG A 59 19.97 5.97 13.37
C ARG A 59 20.06 7.49 13.47
N SER A 60 20.51 8.18 12.41
CA SER A 60 20.69 9.62 12.40
C SER A 60 19.36 10.37 12.52
N GLU A 61 19.42 11.54 13.15
CA GLU A 61 18.31 12.48 13.23
C GLU A 61 17.81 12.85 11.81
N TRP A 62 16.51 12.73 11.60
CA TRP A 62 15.90 12.97 10.28
C TRP A 62 16.12 14.39 9.79
N TYR A 63 15.91 15.41 10.64
CA TYR A 63 16.01 16.81 10.23
C TYR A 63 17.45 17.36 10.26
N ALA A 64 18.40 16.63 10.83
CA ALA A 64 19.80 17.01 10.82
C ALA A 64 20.44 16.77 9.43
N SER A 65 21.21 17.75 8.94
CA SER A 65 21.94 17.61 7.68
C SER A 65 23.29 16.93 7.87
N SER A 66 23.64 16.06 6.92
CA SER A 66 24.98 15.48 6.83
C SER A 66 26.00 16.49 6.28
N PRO A 67 27.33 16.27 6.49
CA PRO A 67 28.37 17.19 6.03
C PRO A 67 28.40 17.47 4.52
N TRP A 68 27.77 16.63 3.72
CA TRP A 68 27.66 16.75 2.26
C TRP A 68 26.32 17.32 1.78
N GLU A 69 25.33 17.47 2.66
CA GLU A 69 24.02 18.05 2.34
C GLU A 69 24.04 19.57 2.51
N GLY A 70 23.23 20.28 1.72
CA GLY A 70 23.07 21.72 1.84
C GLY A 70 24.30 22.57 1.53
N ARG A 71 25.31 22.03 0.85
CA ARG A 71 26.61 22.71 0.60
C ARG A 71 26.47 23.96 -0.25
N ASP A 72 25.47 24.04 -1.09
CA ASP A 72 25.24 25.17 -1.99
C ASP A 72 24.18 26.15 -1.44
N GLY A 73 23.97 26.16 -0.13
CA GLY A 73 22.99 27.02 0.53
C GLY A 73 21.55 26.53 0.38
N GLN A 74 21.35 25.30 -0.07
CA GLN A 74 20.06 24.65 -0.17
C GLN A 74 19.51 24.30 1.21
N SER A 75 18.23 24.50 1.43
CA SER A 75 17.55 24.12 2.66
C SER A 75 17.16 22.63 2.62
N PHE A 76 16.82 22.09 3.81
CA PHE A 76 16.39 20.71 3.98
C PHE A 76 15.32 20.27 2.98
N TYR A 77 14.24 21.08 2.82
CA TYR A 77 13.13 20.75 1.92
C TYR A 77 13.33 21.20 0.48
N GLU A 78 14.33 22.02 0.16
CA GLU A 78 14.49 22.47 -1.22
C GLU A 78 15.04 21.36 -2.11
N TRP A 79 15.99 20.55 -1.58
CA TRP A 79 16.67 19.59 -2.46
C TRP A 79 17.13 18.31 -1.75
N PHE A 80 17.94 18.40 -0.69
CA PHE A 80 18.73 17.24 -0.28
C PHE A 80 17.95 16.15 0.44
N VAL A 81 16.82 16.44 1.09
CA VAL A 81 16.01 15.40 1.75
C VAL A 81 15.40 14.41 0.77
N PHE A 82 15.06 14.87 -0.44
CA PHE A 82 14.54 14.04 -1.51
C PHE A 82 15.60 13.16 -2.17
N ASP A 83 16.88 13.52 -2.05
CA ASP A 83 18.01 12.76 -2.59
C ASP A 83 18.62 11.79 -1.57
N ARG A 84 18.07 11.72 -0.34
CA ARG A 84 18.60 10.86 0.71
C ARG A 84 18.40 9.39 0.41
N LEU A 85 19.48 8.64 0.54
CA LEU A 85 19.51 7.18 0.49
C LEU A 85 19.97 6.65 1.86
N TYR A 86 19.39 5.54 2.30
CA TYR A 86 19.71 4.87 3.56
C TYR A 86 20.32 3.48 3.36
N GLY A 87 20.30 2.98 2.12
CA GLY A 87 20.92 1.70 1.78
C GLY A 87 20.12 0.48 2.23
N GLY A 88 18.81 0.62 2.45
CA GLY A 88 17.96 -0.55 2.62
C GLY A 88 18.01 -1.45 1.38
N ASP A 89 18.04 -2.77 1.59
CA ASP A 89 18.33 -3.73 0.54
C ASP A 89 17.57 -5.06 0.68
N ILE A 90 17.70 -5.94 -0.30
CA ILE A 90 17.02 -7.25 -0.34
C ILE A 90 17.51 -8.16 0.80
N ARG A 91 18.76 -8.06 1.23
CA ARG A 91 19.25 -8.83 2.38
C ARG A 91 18.60 -8.37 3.66
N GLY A 92 18.39 -7.06 3.82
CA GLY A 92 17.63 -6.50 4.94
C GLY A 92 16.18 -6.94 4.92
N LEU A 93 15.55 -7.04 3.75
CA LEU A 93 14.22 -7.66 3.61
C LEU A 93 14.23 -9.11 4.10
N GLU A 94 15.20 -9.90 3.64
CA GLU A 94 15.31 -11.32 4.01
C GLU A 94 15.55 -11.49 5.51
N GLU A 95 16.41 -10.68 6.13
CA GLU A 95 16.66 -10.68 7.58
C GLU A 95 15.39 -10.41 8.41
N LYS A 96 14.44 -9.66 7.85
CA LYS A 96 13.20 -9.25 8.55
C LYS A 96 11.97 -10.10 8.19
N LEU A 97 12.10 -11.14 7.39
CA LEU A 97 10.99 -12.06 7.10
C LEU A 97 10.44 -12.75 8.36
N ASP A 98 11.28 -12.99 9.38
CA ASP A 98 10.80 -13.55 10.67
C ASP A 98 9.92 -12.54 11.42
N HIS A 99 10.27 -11.25 11.42
CA HIS A 99 9.45 -10.18 11.99
C HIS A 99 8.10 -10.07 11.26
N LEU A 100 8.10 -10.10 9.92
CA LEU A 100 6.89 -10.03 9.12
C LEU A 100 5.98 -11.26 9.33
N SER A 101 6.58 -12.46 9.45
CA SER A 101 5.83 -13.69 9.81
C SER A 101 5.22 -13.61 11.21
N ASP A 102 5.98 -13.08 12.19
CA ASP A 102 5.55 -12.91 13.58
C ASP A 102 4.46 -11.83 13.72
N LEU A 103 4.54 -10.78 12.92
CA LEU A 103 3.46 -9.78 12.79
C LEU A 103 2.19 -10.43 12.22
N GLY A 104 2.32 -11.45 11.39
CA GLY A 104 1.22 -12.21 10.82
C GLY A 104 0.85 -11.81 9.39
N VAL A 105 1.60 -10.92 8.74
CA VAL A 105 1.41 -10.58 7.32
C VAL A 105 1.86 -11.74 6.43
N ASN A 106 1.24 -11.86 5.26
CA ASN A 106 1.50 -12.94 4.32
C ASN A 106 1.60 -12.49 2.85
N ALA A 107 1.48 -11.20 2.61
CA ALA A 107 1.61 -10.62 1.28
C ALA A 107 2.44 -9.33 1.32
N LEU A 108 3.47 -9.25 0.48
CA LEU A 108 4.39 -8.11 0.40
C LEU A 108 4.13 -7.33 -0.87
N TYR A 109 3.93 -6.03 -0.73
CA TYR A 109 3.97 -5.09 -1.83
C TYR A 109 5.28 -4.29 -1.73
N LEU A 110 6.20 -4.52 -2.66
CA LEU A 110 7.46 -3.82 -2.76
C LEU A 110 7.30 -2.62 -3.70
N ASN A 111 7.56 -1.41 -3.22
CA ASN A 111 7.70 -0.23 -4.06
C ASN A 111 8.74 -0.48 -5.15
N PRO A 112 8.87 0.34 -6.21
CA PRO A 112 9.65 -0.02 -7.39
C PRO A 112 11.04 -0.57 -7.05
N MET A 113 11.40 -1.69 -7.71
CA MET A 113 12.63 -2.44 -7.45
C MET A 113 13.69 -2.23 -8.53
N PHE A 114 13.31 -1.65 -9.66
CA PHE A 114 14.15 -1.56 -10.84
C PHE A 114 15.21 -0.47 -10.72
N GLN A 115 16.24 -0.58 -11.56
CA GLN A 115 17.35 0.38 -11.60
C GLN A 115 16.83 1.82 -11.75
N ALA A 116 17.23 2.70 -10.82
CA ALA A 116 16.85 4.10 -10.79
C ALA A 116 17.77 4.94 -9.89
N GLU A 117 17.85 6.24 -10.14
CA GLU A 117 18.69 7.15 -9.35
C GLU A 117 18.05 7.51 -7.99
N GLY A 118 16.72 7.70 -7.96
CA GLY A 118 16.00 8.11 -6.75
C GLY A 118 15.81 6.96 -5.74
N HIS A 119 15.65 7.31 -4.47
CA HIS A 119 15.37 6.33 -3.41
C HIS A 119 14.01 5.62 -3.60
N HIS A 120 13.05 6.32 -4.19
CA HIS A 120 11.69 5.82 -4.45
C HIS A 120 11.60 4.93 -5.69
N LYS A 121 12.58 4.99 -6.58
CA LYS A 121 12.69 4.23 -7.85
C LYS A 121 11.56 4.45 -8.88
N TYR A 122 10.65 5.40 -8.66
CA TYR A 122 9.63 5.78 -9.66
C TYR A 122 10.22 6.46 -10.90
N ASN A 123 11.45 6.95 -10.84
CA ASN A 123 12.23 7.40 -11.99
C ASN A 123 13.05 6.26 -12.60
N THR A 124 12.38 5.14 -12.91
CA THR A 124 13.01 3.91 -13.44
C THR A 124 13.86 4.19 -14.67
N THR A 125 15.11 3.75 -14.65
CA THR A 125 16.05 3.88 -15.77
C THR A 125 16.23 2.58 -16.54
N ASN A 126 15.90 1.43 -15.95
CA ASN A 126 15.93 0.16 -16.65
C ASN A 126 15.02 -0.87 -15.96
N TYR A 127 13.98 -1.33 -16.64
CA TYR A 127 13.04 -2.34 -16.10
C TYR A 127 13.57 -3.78 -16.18
N ILE A 128 14.65 -4.01 -16.94
CA ILE A 128 15.22 -5.34 -17.13
C ILE A 128 15.92 -5.82 -15.84
N HIS A 129 16.42 -4.88 -15.03
CA HIS A 129 17.25 -5.17 -13.88
C HIS A 129 16.74 -4.55 -12.58
N VAL A 130 16.88 -5.30 -11.50
CA VAL A 130 16.78 -4.80 -10.12
C VAL A 130 17.95 -3.85 -9.84
N ASP A 131 17.67 -2.78 -9.09
CA ASP A 131 18.67 -1.78 -8.71
C ASP A 131 19.89 -2.41 -8.01
N GLU A 132 21.09 -2.00 -8.45
CA GLU A 132 22.31 -2.59 -7.91
C GLU A 132 22.54 -2.24 -6.43
N ASN A 133 21.96 -1.15 -5.92
CA ASN A 133 22.01 -0.83 -4.50
C ASN A 133 21.07 -1.70 -3.65
N PHE A 134 20.08 -2.34 -4.28
CA PHE A 134 19.21 -3.29 -3.59
C PHE A 134 19.79 -4.70 -3.52
N GLY A 135 20.75 -5.04 -4.38
CA GLY A 135 21.36 -6.36 -4.45
C GLY A 135 22.87 -6.33 -4.35
N ALA A 136 23.55 -6.34 -5.49
CA ALA A 136 25.02 -6.31 -5.56
C ALA A 136 25.48 -5.60 -6.84
N GLY A 137 26.24 -4.52 -6.67
CA GLY A 137 26.72 -3.72 -7.78
C GLY A 137 27.89 -4.31 -8.56
N GLY A 138 28.16 -3.66 -9.70
CA GLY A 138 29.39 -3.80 -10.48
C GLY A 138 29.31 -4.63 -11.76
N ASP A 139 28.14 -5.16 -12.12
CA ASP A 139 27.88 -5.81 -13.43
C ASP A 139 26.77 -5.17 -14.25
N TYR A 140 25.94 -4.29 -13.65
CA TYR A 140 24.85 -3.61 -14.33
C TYR A 140 25.29 -2.85 -15.58
N ALA A 141 26.32 -1.99 -15.48
CA ALA A 141 26.78 -1.20 -16.62
C ALA A 141 27.25 -2.04 -17.82
N ALA A 142 27.80 -3.22 -17.56
CA ALA A 142 28.21 -4.15 -18.62
C ALA A 142 26.99 -4.88 -19.23
N ALA A 143 26.00 -5.21 -18.44
CA ALA A 143 24.72 -5.76 -18.89
C ALA A 143 24.00 -4.74 -19.78
N GLU A 144 23.74 -3.52 -19.29
CA GLU A 144 23.07 -2.45 -20.04
C GLU A 144 23.77 -2.17 -21.39
N ALA A 145 25.10 -2.19 -21.44
CA ALA A 145 25.85 -1.93 -22.66
C ALA A 145 25.78 -3.06 -23.71
N ALA A 146 25.45 -4.27 -23.28
CA ALA A 146 25.39 -5.46 -24.14
C ALA A 146 23.98 -5.81 -24.61
N GLU A 147 22.97 -5.26 -23.97
CA GLU A 147 21.56 -5.61 -24.17
C GLU A 147 20.87 -4.68 -25.16
N ASP A 148 19.97 -5.26 -25.94
CA ASP A 148 19.02 -4.55 -26.79
C ASP A 148 17.66 -4.54 -26.08
N LEU A 149 17.09 -3.37 -25.83
CA LEU A 149 15.77 -3.22 -25.19
C LEU A 149 14.65 -3.97 -25.96
N MET A 150 14.85 -4.16 -27.26
CA MET A 150 13.85 -4.75 -28.17
C MET A 150 14.08 -6.24 -28.44
N ASP A 151 15.15 -6.82 -27.91
CA ASP A 151 15.51 -8.22 -28.10
C ASP A 151 15.76 -8.92 -26.76
N PRO A 152 14.72 -9.53 -26.15
CA PRO A 152 14.83 -10.24 -24.88
C PRO A 152 15.89 -11.36 -24.85
N ASP A 153 16.25 -11.92 -26.00
CA ASP A 153 17.29 -12.95 -26.08
C ASP A 153 18.68 -12.41 -25.74
N THR A 154 18.87 -11.08 -25.76
CA THR A 154 20.11 -10.40 -25.35
C THR A 154 20.17 -10.11 -23.85
N TRP A 155 19.02 -10.19 -23.15
CA TRP A 155 18.93 -9.81 -21.74
C TRP A 155 19.60 -10.84 -20.84
N THR A 156 20.39 -10.34 -19.93
CA THR A 156 21.12 -11.16 -18.97
C THR A 156 20.52 -11.04 -17.57
N TRP A 157 20.96 -11.84 -16.64
CA TRP A 157 20.64 -11.70 -15.21
C TRP A 157 21.86 -11.13 -14.49
N THR A 158 21.72 -9.94 -13.92
CA THR A 158 22.75 -9.34 -13.05
C THR A 158 22.84 -10.08 -11.71
N ARG A 159 23.81 -9.71 -10.89
CA ARG A 159 23.90 -10.24 -9.52
C ARG A 159 22.72 -9.77 -8.67
N SER A 160 22.28 -8.53 -8.83
CA SER A 160 21.10 -7.99 -8.14
C SER A 160 19.84 -8.76 -8.49
N ASP A 161 19.62 -9.06 -9.77
CA ASP A 161 18.48 -9.84 -10.22
C ASP A 161 18.47 -11.22 -9.56
N ARG A 162 19.62 -11.92 -9.55
CA ARG A 162 19.70 -13.24 -8.93
C ARG A 162 19.45 -13.21 -7.42
N ILE A 163 19.93 -12.16 -6.73
CA ILE A 163 19.62 -11.96 -5.31
C ILE A 163 18.12 -11.77 -5.10
N PHE A 164 17.46 -11.03 -5.96
CA PHE A 164 16.00 -10.85 -5.89
C PHE A 164 15.24 -12.14 -6.15
N LEU A 165 15.63 -12.92 -7.16
CA LEU A 165 15.01 -14.22 -7.43
C LEU A 165 15.21 -15.22 -6.27
N GLU A 166 16.37 -15.24 -5.63
CA GLU A 166 16.59 -16.05 -4.41
C GLU A 166 15.74 -15.56 -3.23
N PHE A 167 15.56 -14.24 -3.08
CA PHE A 167 14.65 -13.67 -2.10
C PHE A 167 13.21 -14.11 -2.36
N LEU A 168 12.72 -14.05 -3.61
CA LEU A 168 11.37 -14.51 -3.97
C LEU A 168 11.17 -15.97 -3.55
N LYS A 169 12.14 -16.82 -3.85
CA LYS A 169 12.11 -18.24 -3.46
C LYS A 169 12.06 -18.41 -1.94
N THR A 170 12.86 -17.64 -1.20
CA THR A 170 12.88 -17.68 0.27
C THR A 170 11.57 -17.19 0.86
N ALA A 171 11.04 -16.08 0.37
CA ALA A 171 9.78 -15.50 0.83
C ALA A 171 8.59 -16.44 0.55
N LYS A 172 8.50 -16.98 -0.67
CA LYS A 172 7.45 -17.95 -1.05
C LYS A 172 7.51 -19.24 -0.24
N ALA A 173 8.71 -19.76 0.05
CA ALA A 173 8.90 -20.93 0.90
C ALA A 173 8.42 -20.71 2.35
N ARG A 174 8.32 -19.45 2.79
CA ARG A 174 7.75 -19.05 4.09
C ARG A 174 6.26 -18.70 4.01
N GLY A 175 5.63 -18.84 2.85
CA GLY A 175 4.22 -18.58 2.62
C GLY A 175 3.87 -17.14 2.26
N PHE A 176 4.83 -16.27 1.97
CA PHE A 176 4.57 -14.93 1.47
C PHE A 176 4.22 -14.95 -0.03
N ARG A 177 3.30 -14.08 -0.41
CA ARG A 177 3.09 -13.61 -1.77
C ARG A 177 3.83 -12.29 -1.96
N VAL A 178 4.39 -12.07 -3.15
CA VAL A 178 5.18 -10.87 -3.44
C VAL A 178 4.72 -10.22 -4.73
N ILE A 179 4.27 -8.96 -4.64
CA ILE A 179 4.03 -8.11 -5.82
C ILE A 179 5.01 -6.96 -5.83
N ILE A 180 5.31 -6.45 -7.02
CA ILE A 180 6.16 -5.27 -7.21
C ILE A 180 5.43 -4.18 -7.96
N ASP A 181 6.00 -2.98 -7.96
CA ASP A 181 5.42 -1.81 -8.61
C ASP A 181 5.78 -1.75 -10.10
N GLY A 182 4.78 -1.62 -10.95
CA GLY A 182 4.90 -1.43 -12.39
C GLY A 182 4.72 0.03 -12.78
N VAL A 183 5.82 0.75 -12.96
CA VAL A 183 5.84 2.17 -13.35
C VAL A 183 5.86 2.27 -14.88
N PHE A 184 4.72 2.09 -15.54
CA PHE A 184 4.65 1.98 -17.01
C PHE A 184 4.15 3.24 -17.72
N ASN A 185 3.91 4.33 -16.98
CA ASN A 185 3.51 5.60 -17.54
C ASN A 185 4.68 6.47 -18.01
N HIS A 186 5.81 6.40 -17.31
CA HIS A 186 6.98 7.28 -17.49
C HIS A 186 8.27 6.53 -17.11
N VAL A 187 9.41 7.16 -17.43
CA VAL A 187 10.75 6.65 -17.08
C VAL A 187 11.60 7.77 -16.49
N GLY A 188 12.77 7.44 -15.94
CA GLY A 188 13.80 8.41 -15.61
C GLY A 188 14.55 8.90 -16.85
N THR A 189 15.16 10.09 -16.77
CA THR A 189 15.92 10.67 -17.90
C THR A 189 17.15 9.85 -18.30
N GLN A 190 17.62 8.97 -17.44
CA GLN A 190 18.74 8.07 -17.72
C GLN A 190 18.32 6.74 -18.37
N HIS A 191 17.03 6.56 -18.65
CA HIS A 191 16.58 5.37 -19.38
C HIS A 191 17.25 5.29 -20.77
N PRO A 192 17.81 4.13 -21.20
CA PRO A 192 18.59 4.01 -22.43
C PRO A 192 17.86 4.52 -23.66
N ALA A 193 16.56 4.19 -23.82
CA ALA A 193 15.76 4.70 -24.94
C ALA A 193 15.63 6.23 -24.91
N PHE A 194 15.48 6.85 -23.74
CA PHE A 194 15.35 8.31 -23.65
C PHE A 194 16.69 9.02 -23.86
N ARG A 195 17.79 8.45 -23.37
CA ARG A 195 19.15 8.95 -23.70
C ARG A 195 19.43 8.92 -25.21
N ASP A 196 19.03 7.84 -25.88
CA ASP A 196 19.17 7.72 -27.34
C ASP A 196 18.34 8.81 -28.08
N VAL A 197 17.12 9.09 -27.58
CA VAL A 197 16.28 10.17 -28.12
C VAL A 197 16.92 11.55 -27.93
N ILE A 198 17.55 11.81 -26.79
CA ILE A 198 18.27 13.07 -26.55
C ILE A 198 19.46 13.19 -27.50
N GLU A 199 20.21 12.11 -27.72
CA GLU A 199 21.44 12.10 -28.53
C GLU A 199 21.13 12.21 -30.04
N LYS A 200 20.18 11.42 -30.54
CA LYS A 200 19.90 11.26 -31.99
C LYS A 200 18.70 12.06 -32.48
N GLY A 201 17.91 12.62 -31.58
CA GLY A 201 16.71 13.38 -31.94
C GLY A 201 15.70 12.52 -32.70
N PRO A 202 15.13 13.06 -33.81
CA PRO A 202 14.13 12.33 -34.61
C PRO A 202 14.67 11.08 -35.32
N ASP A 203 15.99 10.91 -35.39
CA ASP A 203 16.63 9.74 -36.00
C ASP A 203 16.80 8.57 -35.01
N SER A 204 16.42 8.75 -33.75
CA SER A 204 16.39 7.68 -32.75
C SER A 204 15.36 6.61 -33.11
N THR A 205 15.71 5.34 -32.91
CA THR A 205 14.76 4.21 -33.03
C THR A 205 13.67 4.23 -31.97
N TYR A 206 13.88 5.00 -30.89
CA TYR A 206 12.93 5.16 -29.80
C TYR A 206 12.18 6.52 -29.84
N ALA A 207 12.29 7.28 -30.95
CA ALA A 207 11.72 8.62 -31.05
C ALA A 207 10.19 8.66 -30.86
N ASP A 208 9.50 7.57 -31.21
CA ASP A 208 8.05 7.42 -31.06
C ASP A 208 7.61 6.84 -29.70
N TRP A 209 8.57 6.44 -28.84
CA TRP A 209 8.24 5.95 -27.50
C TRP A 209 7.74 7.07 -26.60
N PHE A 210 8.29 8.29 -26.75
CA PHE A 210 8.07 9.40 -25.85
C PHE A 210 7.21 10.51 -26.46
N ASP A 211 6.53 11.27 -25.63
CA ASP A 211 5.73 12.41 -26.05
C ASP A 211 6.63 13.63 -26.29
N VAL A 212 7.33 13.64 -27.43
CA VAL A 212 8.18 14.76 -27.85
C VAL A 212 7.32 15.83 -28.51
N ARG A 213 7.29 17.03 -27.92
CA ARG A 213 6.51 18.19 -28.36
C ARG A 213 7.22 18.99 -29.44
N SER A 214 8.55 19.04 -29.42
CA SER A 214 9.38 19.76 -30.41
C SER A 214 10.79 19.22 -30.40
N TRP A 215 11.42 19.15 -31.57
CA TRP A 215 12.82 18.74 -31.74
C TRP A 215 13.81 19.93 -31.70
N ASP A 216 13.37 21.11 -32.07
CA ASP A 216 14.20 22.34 -32.01
C ASP A 216 13.35 23.54 -31.56
N PRO A 217 13.54 24.08 -30.35
CA PRO A 217 14.31 23.46 -29.28
C PRO A 217 13.67 22.13 -28.80
N PHE A 218 14.49 21.20 -28.31
CA PHE A 218 13.99 19.93 -27.79
C PHE A 218 13.06 20.12 -26.60
N LYS A 219 11.84 19.64 -26.70
CA LYS A 219 10.81 19.67 -25.66
C LYS A 219 10.00 18.39 -25.66
N TYR A 220 9.73 17.88 -24.47
CA TYR A 220 8.95 16.67 -24.26
C TYR A 220 7.99 16.85 -23.09
N GLU A 221 7.01 15.97 -22.96
CA GLU A 221 6.09 15.93 -21.84
C GLU A 221 6.70 15.14 -20.69
N GLY A 222 6.62 15.71 -19.48
CA GLY A 222 6.98 15.05 -18.23
C GLY A 222 5.72 14.80 -17.38
N TRP A 223 5.68 13.69 -16.66
CA TRP A 223 4.56 13.37 -15.79
C TRP A 223 4.32 14.47 -14.76
N ALA A 224 3.07 14.92 -14.63
CA ALA A 224 2.68 16.04 -13.78
C ALA A 224 3.54 17.32 -13.96
N GLY A 225 4.19 17.50 -15.13
CA GLY A 225 5.08 18.62 -15.43
C GLY A 225 6.54 18.41 -14.98
N TYR A 226 6.87 17.31 -14.33
CA TYR A 226 8.24 17.00 -13.91
C TYR A 226 9.08 16.53 -15.10
N GLN A 227 10.04 17.35 -15.52
CA GLN A 227 10.92 17.05 -16.66
C GLN A 227 11.89 15.88 -16.38
N SER A 228 12.07 15.48 -15.11
CA SER A 228 12.83 14.30 -14.72
C SER A 228 12.11 12.97 -15.04
N LEU A 229 10.81 13.02 -15.42
CA LEU A 229 9.95 11.87 -15.62
C LEU A 229 9.30 11.92 -17.02
N PRO A 230 10.08 11.73 -18.13
CA PRO A 230 9.54 11.73 -19.48
C PRO A 230 8.48 10.63 -19.65
N VAL A 231 7.30 11.00 -20.16
CA VAL A 231 6.18 10.08 -20.34
C VAL A 231 6.25 9.35 -21.68
N PHE A 232 5.80 8.10 -21.67
CA PHE A 232 5.54 7.39 -22.93
C PHE A 232 4.43 8.08 -23.72
N LYS A 233 4.57 8.11 -25.05
CA LYS A 233 3.56 8.65 -25.93
C LYS A 233 2.31 7.79 -25.92
N LYS A 234 1.16 8.42 -25.72
CA LYS A 234 -0.14 7.77 -25.55
C LYS A 234 -1.01 7.89 -26.80
N SER A 235 -1.95 6.97 -26.95
CA SER A 235 -3.02 6.96 -27.93
C SER A 235 -4.37 6.64 -27.24
N GLU A 236 -5.45 6.64 -28.02
CA GLU A 236 -6.77 6.23 -27.52
C GLU A 236 -6.81 4.75 -27.09
N ASP A 237 -5.90 3.93 -27.62
CA ASP A 237 -5.77 2.50 -27.32
C ASP A 237 -4.68 2.18 -26.27
N GLY A 238 -4.05 3.21 -25.68
CA GLY A 238 -3.01 3.08 -24.68
C GLY A 238 -1.68 3.71 -25.07
N LEU A 239 -0.59 2.94 -25.21
CA LEU A 239 0.69 3.43 -25.69
C LEU A 239 0.69 3.51 -27.22
N ALA A 240 1.21 4.62 -27.75
CA ALA A 240 1.23 4.86 -29.19
C ALA A 240 2.29 4.03 -29.94
N SER A 241 3.44 3.75 -29.29
CA SER A 241 4.50 2.92 -29.86
C SER A 241 4.22 1.45 -29.59
N THR A 242 4.19 0.66 -30.67
CA THR A 242 4.06 -0.81 -30.61
C THR A 242 5.28 -1.43 -29.93
N GLU A 243 6.46 -0.85 -30.16
CA GLU A 243 7.72 -1.31 -29.59
C GLU A 243 7.78 -1.06 -28.08
N ALA A 244 7.40 0.15 -27.62
CA ALA A 244 7.31 0.44 -26.20
C ALA A 244 6.32 -0.48 -25.48
N ARG A 245 5.15 -0.73 -26.11
CA ARG A 245 4.17 -1.68 -25.61
C ARG A 245 4.77 -3.09 -25.52
N ARG A 246 5.44 -3.59 -26.58
CA ARG A 246 6.08 -4.91 -26.58
C ARG A 246 7.13 -5.02 -25.48
N HIS A 247 7.96 -4.00 -25.31
CA HIS A 247 8.97 -3.97 -24.25
C HIS A 247 8.36 -4.16 -22.85
N ILE A 248 7.26 -3.49 -22.53
CA ILE A 248 6.55 -3.65 -21.26
C ILE A 248 6.01 -5.08 -21.10
N PHE A 249 5.48 -5.69 -22.17
CA PHE A 249 4.98 -7.08 -22.13
C PHE A 249 6.13 -8.08 -21.91
N ASP A 250 7.28 -7.86 -22.56
CA ASP A 250 8.47 -8.72 -22.42
C ASP A 250 9.04 -8.62 -20.99
N ILE A 251 9.09 -7.41 -20.42
CA ILE A 251 9.47 -7.16 -19.01
C ILE A 251 8.51 -7.87 -18.05
N THR A 252 7.21 -7.78 -18.31
CA THR A 252 6.20 -8.45 -17.50
C THR A 252 6.46 -9.94 -17.43
N ARG A 253 6.71 -10.57 -18.58
CA ARG A 253 7.05 -12.00 -18.66
C ARG A 253 8.34 -12.31 -17.89
N ARG A 254 9.40 -11.52 -18.09
CA ARG A 254 10.71 -11.72 -17.43
C ARG A 254 10.59 -11.86 -15.93
N TRP A 255 9.75 -11.06 -15.28
CA TRP A 255 9.63 -11.05 -13.82
C TRP A 255 8.58 -12.02 -13.27
N MET A 256 7.67 -12.50 -14.11
CA MET A 256 6.63 -13.45 -13.71
C MET A 256 6.95 -14.91 -14.04
N ASP A 257 7.87 -15.16 -14.96
CA ASP A 257 8.34 -16.51 -15.38
C ASP A 257 9.83 -16.36 -15.78
N PRO A 258 10.72 -16.20 -14.76
CA PRO A 258 12.12 -15.83 -14.99
C PRO A 258 12.95 -16.86 -15.77
N ASP A 259 12.69 -18.14 -15.62
CA ASP A 259 13.40 -19.20 -16.33
C ASP A 259 12.71 -19.63 -17.64
N GLY A 260 11.48 -19.12 -17.89
CA GLY A 260 10.74 -19.32 -19.13
C GLY A 260 10.21 -20.73 -19.32
N ASP A 261 10.07 -21.51 -18.25
CA ASP A 261 9.60 -22.90 -18.33
C ASP A 261 8.08 -23.04 -18.32
N GLY A 262 7.36 -21.93 -18.08
CA GLY A 262 5.91 -21.84 -18.03
C GLY A 262 5.31 -22.15 -16.65
N ASP A 263 6.14 -22.32 -15.61
CA ASP A 263 5.73 -22.40 -14.20
C ASP A 263 6.04 -21.06 -13.51
N PRO A 264 5.03 -20.23 -13.18
CA PRO A 264 5.25 -18.91 -12.60
C PRO A 264 5.67 -18.94 -11.12
N SER A 265 5.96 -20.11 -10.56
CA SER A 265 6.27 -20.27 -9.14
C SER A 265 7.58 -19.59 -8.71
N ASP A 266 8.51 -19.37 -9.63
CA ASP A 266 9.80 -18.73 -9.41
C ASP A 266 9.79 -17.20 -9.61
N GLY A 267 8.73 -16.66 -10.23
CA GLY A 267 8.53 -15.22 -10.45
C GLY A 267 7.75 -14.52 -9.34
N ILE A 268 7.39 -13.27 -9.58
CA ILE A 268 6.51 -12.49 -8.69
C ILE A 268 5.07 -12.98 -8.79
N ASP A 269 4.26 -12.73 -7.74
CA ASP A 269 2.85 -13.15 -7.69
C ASP A 269 1.89 -12.12 -8.29
N GLY A 270 2.39 -11.00 -8.80
CA GLY A 270 1.56 -9.97 -9.42
C GLY A 270 2.19 -8.58 -9.40
N TRP A 271 1.36 -7.58 -9.65
CA TRP A 271 1.78 -6.20 -9.84
C TRP A 271 0.88 -5.20 -9.12
N ARG A 272 1.46 -4.17 -8.54
CA ARG A 272 0.80 -2.89 -8.30
C ARG A 272 1.16 -1.94 -9.45
N LEU A 273 0.22 -1.20 -9.97
CA LEU A 273 0.41 -0.33 -11.13
C LEU A 273 0.38 1.12 -10.71
N ASP A 274 1.47 1.83 -11.01
CA ASP A 274 1.64 3.24 -10.78
C ASP A 274 0.81 4.06 -11.78
N VAL A 275 0.01 4.99 -11.30
CA VAL A 275 -0.86 5.91 -12.07
C VAL A 275 -1.50 5.29 -13.33
N PRO A 276 -2.17 4.13 -13.24
CA PRO A 276 -2.66 3.43 -14.44
C PRO A 276 -3.75 4.21 -15.19
N ASN A 277 -4.42 5.14 -14.53
CA ASN A 277 -5.40 6.05 -15.15
C ASN A 277 -4.79 6.98 -16.21
N GLU A 278 -3.46 7.12 -16.24
CA GLU A 278 -2.74 7.89 -17.25
C GLU A 278 -2.62 7.15 -18.60
N ILE A 279 -2.87 5.85 -18.65
CA ILE A 279 -2.85 5.02 -19.86
C ILE A 279 -4.27 4.52 -20.12
N ALA A 280 -4.72 4.55 -21.38
CA ALA A 280 -6.09 4.17 -21.73
C ALA A 280 -6.39 2.70 -21.42
N LEU A 281 -7.62 2.42 -20.97
CA LEU A 281 -8.09 1.12 -20.51
C LEU A 281 -7.85 -0.05 -21.49
N PRO A 282 -7.96 0.09 -22.84
CA PRO A 282 -7.68 -1.00 -23.75
C PRO A 282 -6.29 -1.61 -23.57
N PHE A 283 -5.26 -0.78 -23.31
CA PHE A 283 -3.92 -1.27 -23.00
C PHE A 283 -3.91 -2.21 -21.79
N TRP A 284 -4.60 -1.81 -20.73
CA TRP A 284 -4.64 -2.59 -19.49
C TRP A 284 -5.41 -3.89 -19.63
N ILE A 285 -6.47 -3.92 -20.44
CA ILE A 285 -7.20 -5.15 -20.73
C ILE A 285 -6.26 -6.17 -21.38
N ASP A 286 -5.57 -5.77 -22.45
CA ASP A 286 -4.64 -6.65 -23.16
C ASP A 286 -3.44 -7.05 -22.28
N TRP A 287 -2.93 -6.11 -21.46
CA TRP A 287 -1.82 -6.38 -20.56
C TRP A 287 -2.23 -7.36 -19.44
N CYS A 288 -3.43 -7.22 -18.88
CA CYS A 288 -3.95 -8.15 -17.87
C CYS A 288 -4.21 -9.54 -18.47
N GLU A 289 -4.65 -9.64 -19.71
CA GLU A 289 -4.73 -10.92 -20.42
C GLU A 289 -3.35 -11.56 -20.55
N HIS A 290 -2.33 -10.75 -20.88
CA HIS A 290 -0.96 -11.24 -20.96
C HIS A 290 -0.46 -11.73 -19.58
N VAL A 291 -0.65 -10.96 -18.51
CA VAL A 291 -0.31 -11.37 -17.15
C VAL A 291 -0.96 -12.70 -16.79
N ARG A 292 -2.27 -12.83 -17.01
CA ARG A 292 -3.03 -14.05 -16.68
C ARG A 292 -2.67 -15.24 -17.58
N SER A 293 -2.13 -14.99 -18.77
CA SER A 293 -1.59 -16.05 -19.63
C SER A 293 -0.29 -16.64 -19.10
N ILE A 294 0.46 -15.88 -18.29
CA ILE A 294 1.68 -16.33 -17.62
C ILE A 294 1.33 -16.97 -16.27
N ASN A 295 0.57 -16.26 -15.45
CA ASN A 295 0.13 -16.72 -14.14
C ASN A 295 -1.37 -16.45 -13.95
N PRO A 296 -2.24 -17.47 -14.06
CA PRO A 296 -3.69 -17.31 -13.85
C PRO A 296 -4.08 -16.85 -12.45
N ASP A 297 -3.20 -17.05 -11.45
CA ASP A 297 -3.39 -16.66 -10.05
C ASP A 297 -2.63 -15.37 -9.70
N ALA A 298 -2.16 -14.61 -10.69
CA ALA A 298 -1.53 -13.31 -10.46
C ALA A 298 -2.54 -12.29 -9.92
N TYR A 299 -2.09 -11.47 -8.97
CA TYR A 299 -2.87 -10.36 -8.43
C TYR A 299 -2.45 -9.03 -9.06
N ILE A 300 -3.42 -8.27 -9.53
CA ILE A 300 -3.19 -6.97 -10.20
C ILE A 300 -3.96 -5.89 -9.45
N SER A 301 -3.25 -4.96 -8.83
CA SER A 301 -3.81 -3.81 -8.13
C SER A 301 -3.42 -2.50 -8.80
N GLY A 302 -4.40 -1.63 -9.06
CA GLY A 302 -4.13 -0.29 -9.62
C GLY A 302 -4.08 0.79 -8.55
N GLU A 303 -3.24 1.79 -8.74
CA GLU A 303 -3.31 3.03 -7.97
C GLU A 303 -4.43 3.92 -8.52
N ILE A 304 -5.62 3.80 -7.97
CA ILE A 304 -6.76 4.67 -8.32
C ILE A 304 -7.28 5.31 -7.03
N TRP A 305 -7.22 6.62 -6.97
CA TRP A 305 -7.55 7.40 -5.76
C TRP A 305 -9.05 7.61 -5.52
N ASP A 306 -9.85 7.41 -6.55
CA ASP A 306 -11.31 7.57 -6.54
C ASP A 306 -12.02 6.27 -6.93
N ARG A 307 -13.32 6.37 -7.22
CA ARG A 307 -14.12 5.24 -7.70
C ARG A 307 -13.50 4.59 -8.95
N ALA A 308 -13.37 3.28 -8.92
CA ALA A 308 -12.66 2.48 -9.91
C ALA A 308 -13.56 1.56 -10.75
N ASP A 309 -14.84 1.89 -10.90
CA ASP A 309 -15.84 1.01 -11.52
C ASP A 309 -15.42 0.46 -12.90
N GLN A 310 -14.82 1.31 -13.74
CA GLN A 310 -14.39 0.92 -15.08
C GLN A 310 -13.17 -0.02 -15.10
N TRP A 311 -12.40 -0.06 -14.00
CA TRP A 311 -11.19 -0.84 -13.87
C TRP A 311 -11.43 -2.20 -13.21
N LEU A 312 -12.57 -2.34 -12.50
CA LEU A 312 -12.91 -3.48 -11.67
C LEU A 312 -14.10 -4.28 -12.21
N ASP A 313 -14.26 -4.29 -13.53
CA ASP A 313 -15.34 -4.99 -14.23
C ASP A 313 -15.01 -6.45 -14.63
N GLY A 314 -13.85 -6.96 -14.17
CA GLY A 314 -13.36 -8.32 -14.43
C GLY A 314 -12.51 -8.46 -15.68
N ARG A 315 -12.32 -7.38 -16.47
CA ARG A 315 -11.48 -7.42 -17.69
C ARG A 315 -10.06 -6.94 -17.44
N SER A 316 -9.87 -6.05 -16.45
CA SER A 316 -8.57 -5.48 -16.12
C SER A 316 -8.11 -5.88 -14.72
N PHE A 317 -8.13 -4.97 -13.75
CA PHE A 317 -7.53 -5.19 -12.44
C PHE A 317 -8.40 -6.09 -11.53
N ASP A 318 -7.75 -6.79 -10.61
CA ASP A 318 -8.42 -7.54 -9.55
C ASP A 318 -8.83 -6.63 -8.40
N ALA A 319 -8.05 -5.59 -8.15
CA ALA A 319 -8.26 -4.64 -7.08
C ALA A 319 -7.67 -3.26 -7.40
N VAL A 320 -7.90 -2.33 -6.50
CA VAL A 320 -7.20 -1.05 -6.40
C VAL A 320 -6.72 -0.82 -4.96
N MET A 321 -5.74 0.06 -4.79
CA MET A 321 -5.45 0.67 -3.50
C MET A 321 -6.67 1.45 -3.06
N ASN A 322 -7.36 1.00 -2.00
CA ASN A 322 -8.70 1.46 -1.64
C ASN A 322 -8.67 2.76 -0.82
N TYR A 323 -8.26 3.86 -1.46
CA TYR A 323 -8.24 5.18 -0.85
C TYR A 323 -9.63 5.68 -0.41
N GLU A 324 -10.71 5.23 -1.07
CA GLU A 324 -12.07 5.58 -0.66
C GLU A 324 -12.41 5.02 0.74
N PHE A 325 -11.93 3.82 1.08
CA PHE A 325 -12.02 3.29 2.44
C PHE A 325 -11.29 4.18 3.44
N ALA A 326 -10.05 4.56 3.13
CA ALA A 326 -9.22 5.39 4.00
C ALA A 326 -9.88 6.77 4.25
N LYS A 327 -10.35 7.44 3.19
CA LYS A 327 -11.04 8.73 3.28
C LYS A 327 -12.21 8.66 4.28
N VAL A 328 -13.09 7.68 4.13
CA VAL A 328 -14.25 7.51 5.01
C VAL A 328 -13.84 7.19 6.45
N ALA A 329 -12.84 6.30 6.63
CA ALA A 329 -12.35 5.94 7.96
C ALA A 329 -11.77 7.16 8.71
N PHE A 330 -11.00 8.01 8.03
CA PHE A 330 -10.45 9.23 8.63
C PHE A 330 -11.49 10.30 8.88
N GLU A 331 -12.45 10.51 7.98
CA GLU A 331 -13.53 11.47 8.17
C GLU A 331 -14.42 11.08 9.37
N TRP A 332 -14.56 9.79 9.65
CA TRP A 332 -15.28 9.33 10.84
C TRP A 332 -14.42 9.33 12.10
N ILE A 333 -13.28 8.62 12.11
CA ILE A 333 -12.48 8.39 13.33
C ILE A 333 -11.51 9.56 13.60
N GLY A 334 -10.96 10.16 12.54
CA GLY A 334 -9.89 11.15 12.59
C GLY A 334 -10.38 12.59 12.75
N HIS A 335 -11.38 13.02 11.99
CA HIS A 335 -11.83 14.40 11.97
C HIS A 335 -12.48 14.85 13.29
N ARG A 336 -12.57 16.17 13.50
CA ARG A 336 -13.14 16.80 14.71
C ARG A 336 -14.32 17.69 14.37
N LYS A 337 -14.14 18.69 13.47
CA LYS A 337 -15.19 19.63 13.04
C LYS A 337 -15.98 19.08 11.88
N ASP A 338 -15.26 18.52 10.91
CA ASP A 338 -15.82 17.97 9.67
C ASP A 338 -16.06 16.46 9.78
N LYS A 339 -16.20 15.97 11.03
CA LYS A 339 -16.42 14.57 11.32
C LYS A 339 -17.78 14.12 10.78
N ILE A 340 -17.78 13.01 10.04
CA ILE A 340 -19.00 12.33 9.64
C ILE A 340 -19.52 11.45 10.78
N THR A 341 -20.83 11.14 10.77
CA THR A 341 -21.43 10.25 11.75
C THR A 341 -21.17 8.77 11.41
N PRO A 342 -21.27 7.84 12.38
CA PRO A 342 -21.21 6.40 12.12
C PRO A 342 -22.20 5.94 11.03
N SER A 343 -23.43 6.48 11.05
CA SER A 343 -24.45 6.17 10.02
C SER A 343 -24.04 6.65 8.63
N GLU A 344 -23.39 7.79 8.51
CA GLU A 344 -22.86 8.30 7.24
C GLU A 344 -21.65 7.48 6.78
N ALA A 345 -20.76 7.07 7.70
CA ALA A 345 -19.64 6.20 7.38
C ALA A 345 -20.13 4.84 6.85
N ASP A 346 -21.09 4.20 7.53
CA ASP A 346 -21.70 2.95 7.07
C ASP A 346 -22.35 3.12 5.68
N ARG A 347 -23.14 4.19 5.48
CA ARG A 347 -23.77 4.46 4.19
C ARG A 347 -22.75 4.59 3.05
N ARG A 348 -21.68 5.38 3.24
CA ARG A 348 -20.66 5.60 2.21
C ARG A 348 -19.86 4.33 1.93
N LEU A 349 -19.49 3.58 2.97
CA LEU A 349 -18.81 2.31 2.79
C LEU A 349 -19.73 1.22 2.21
N ALA A 350 -21.05 1.27 2.48
CA ALA A 350 -22.03 0.40 1.81
C ALA A 350 -22.11 0.71 0.31
N GLU A 351 -22.14 1.98 -0.08
CA GLU A 351 -22.10 2.38 -1.49
C GLU A 351 -20.86 1.83 -2.19
N LEU A 352 -19.71 1.82 -1.51
CA LEU A 352 -18.47 1.23 -2.05
C LEU A 352 -18.59 -0.30 -2.19
N ARG A 353 -19.13 -1.00 -1.16
CA ARG A 353 -19.32 -2.46 -1.20
C ARG A 353 -20.22 -2.93 -2.34
N ILE A 354 -21.30 -2.18 -2.65
CA ILE A 354 -22.23 -2.54 -3.72
C ILE A 354 -21.80 -2.05 -5.10
N ALA A 355 -20.78 -1.19 -5.18
CA ALA A 355 -20.28 -0.65 -6.44
C ALA A 355 -19.51 -1.70 -7.24
N TYR A 356 -18.84 -2.61 -6.55
CA TYR A 356 -17.98 -3.62 -7.15
C TYR A 356 -18.56 -5.02 -6.92
N PRO A 357 -18.24 -5.99 -7.80
CA PRO A 357 -18.55 -7.39 -7.54
C PRO A 357 -17.96 -7.87 -6.20
N ALA A 358 -18.63 -8.79 -5.52
CA ALA A 358 -18.20 -9.30 -4.22
C ALA A 358 -16.78 -9.85 -4.23
N GLU A 359 -16.40 -10.59 -5.28
CA GLU A 359 -15.04 -11.13 -5.49
C GLU A 359 -13.97 -10.03 -5.44
N VAL A 360 -14.22 -8.89 -6.09
CA VAL A 360 -13.34 -7.72 -6.07
C VAL A 360 -13.30 -7.09 -4.67
N THR A 361 -14.47 -6.94 -4.04
CA THR A 361 -14.57 -6.28 -2.74
C THR A 361 -13.76 -6.99 -1.67
N TYR A 362 -13.64 -8.32 -1.72
CA TYR A 362 -12.82 -9.08 -0.78
C TYR A 362 -11.32 -8.88 -0.93
N VAL A 363 -10.85 -8.46 -2.10
CA VAL A 363 -9.42 -8.33 -2.41
C VAL A 363 -8.94 -6.88 -2.57
N LEU A 364 -9.82 -5.88 -2.38
CA LEU A 364 -9.43 -4.47 -2.36
C LEU A 364 -8.37 -4.22 -1.30
N GLN A 365 -7.29 -3.51 -1.64
CA GLN A 365 -6.24 -3.16 -0.67
C GLN A 365 -6.72 -2.02 0.23
N ASN A 366 -7.34 -2.37 1.35
CA ASN A 366 -7.79 -1.40 2.34
C ASN A 366 -6.60 -0.81 3.10
N LEU A 367 -6.12 0.34 2.66
CA LEU A 367 -5.05 1.07 3.35
C LEU A 367 -5.64 2.13 4.29
N ILE A 368 -4.83 2.61 5.22
CA ILE A 368 -5.09 3.83 6.01
C ILE A 368 -4.11 4.95 5.62
N ASP A 369 -2.93 4.60 5.16
CA ASP A 369 -1.94 5.49 4.55
C ASP A 369 -1.05 4.71 3.57
N SER A 370 -0.11 5.40 2.95
CA SER A 370 0.85 4.85 2.01
C SER A 370 2.10 5.74 1.93
N HIS A 371 3.00 5.41 1.01
CA HIS A 371 4.17 6.22 0.71
C HIS A 371 3.85 7.58 0.05
N ASP A 372 2.60 7.81 -0.36
CA ASP A 372 2.12 9.03 -1.04
C ASP A 372 1.19 9.88 -0.17
N THR A 373 1.04 9.54 1.10
CA THR A 373 0.22 10.30 2.04
C THR A 373 1.00 10.53 3.34
N ASP A 374 0.58 11.50 4.14
CA ASP A 374 1.07 11.58 5.51
C ASP A 374 0.70 10.32 6.30
N ARG A 375 1.57 9.92 7.24
CA ARG A 375 1.33 8.72 8.05
C ARG A 375 0.03 8.83 8.84
N ALA A 376 -0.67 7.72 8.97
CA ALA A 376 -1.97 7.63 9.60
C ALA A 376 -2.02 8.34 10.95
N VAL A 377 -1.04 8.11 11.82
CA VAL A 377 -1.01 8.73 13.15
C VAL A 377 -0.76 10.25 13.08
N SER A 378 -0.02 10.75 12.09
CA SER A 378 0.17 12.19 11.86
C SER A 378 -1.09 12.89 11.38
N LYS A 379 -1.89 12.24 10.52
CA LYS A 379 -3.24 12.71 10.16
C LYS A 379 -4.11 12.94 11.38
N LEU A 380 -4.01 12.06 12.37
CA LEU A 380 -4.85 12.10 13.57
C LEU A 380 -4.56 13.28 14.52
N VAL A 381 -3.36 13.88 14.44
CA VAL A 381 -3.04 15.16 15.13
C VAL A 381 -3.26 16.38 14.24
N ASN A 382 -3.53 16.16 12.94
CA ASN A 382 -3.86 17.20 11.95
C ASN A 382 -5.29 17.01 11.41
N PRO A 383 -6.34 17.00 12.25
CA PRO A 383 -7.69 16.68 11.86
C PRO A 383 -8.28 17.73 10.91
N ASP A 384 -9.39 17.36 10.24
CA ASP A 384 -10.18 18.24 9.36
C ASP A 384 -9.40 18.74 8.13
N ARG A 385 -8.37 17.98 7.70
CA ARG A 385 -7.65 18.17 6.44
C ARG A 385 -8.17 17.19 5.39
N THR A 386 -8.03 17.56 4.14
CA THR A 386 -8.25 16.60 3.05
C THR A 386 -7.31 15.40 3.19
N TYR A 387 -7.71 14.23 2.68
CA TYR A 387 -6.96 13.01 2.90
C TYR A 387 -5.50 13.09 2.39
N ASP A 388 -5.25 13.81 1.30
CA ASP A 388 -3.94 13.88 0.66
C ASP A 388 -3.39 15.32 0.57
N SER A 389 -4.16 16.25 0.05
CA SER A 389 -3.61 17.55 -0.30
C SER A 389 -3.40 18.48 0.90
N GLY A 390 -2.26 19.20 0.90
CA GLY A 390 -1.91 20.17 1.94
C GLY A 390 -1.31 19.58 3.20
N ASN A 391 -0.88 18.32 3.16
CA ASN A 391 -0.36 17.58 4.30
C ASN A 391 1.19 17.56 4.37
N ARG A 392 1.85 18.46 3.65
CA ARG A 392 3.31 18.67 3.64
C ARG A 392 3.69 19.83 4.54
N GLU A 393 4.42 19.58 5.62
CA GLU A 393 4.83 20.62 6.57
C GLU A 393 5.69 21.73 5.92
N GLN A 394 6.43 21.42 4.84
CA GLN A 394 7.19 22.42 4.09
C GLN A 394 6.31 23.35 3.25
N GLN A 395 5.08 22.97 2.98
CA GLN A 395 4.12 23.77 2.20
C GLN A 395 3.09 24.46 3.09
N ASP A 396 2.76 23.87 4.23
CA ASP A 396 1.82 24.42 5.20
C ASP A 396 2.41 24.45 6.61
N PRO A 397 2.86 25.63 7.08
CA PRO A 397 3.47 25.77 8.41
C PRO A 397 2.47 25.54 9.58
N THR A 398 1.18 25.33 9.29
CA THR A 398 0.18 24.95 10.29
C THR A 398 0.06 23.45 10.47
N TYR A 399 0.78 22.65 9.67
CA TYR A 399 0.85 21.21 9.84
C TYR A 399 1.70 20.88 11.08
N ASP A 400 1.15 20.07 11.98
CA ASP A 400 1.87 19.58 13.16
C ASP A 400 2.68 18.33 12.79
N GLY A 401 3.99 18.49 12.60
CA GLY A 401 4.94 17.43 12.29
C GLY A 401 5.56 16.76 13.53
N SER A 402 5.16 17.18 14.74
CA SER A 402 5.68 16.62 16.00
C SER A 402 5.17 15.20 16.23
N LYS A 403 5.82 14.48 17.18
CA LYS A 403 5.38 13.15 17.59
C LYS A 403 3.93 13.21 18.11
N PRO A 404 3.02 12.39 17.56
CA PRO A 404 1.63 12.37 17.96
C PRO A 404 1.40 12.00 19.43
N ASP A 405 0.30 12.47 20.00
CA ASP A 405 -0.09 12.20 21.37
C ASP A 405 -0.75 10.82 21.55
N ALA A 406 -1.01 10.46 22.81
CA ALA A 406 -1.59 9.15 23.16
C ALA A 406 -3.00 8.95 22.58
N ASP A 407 -3.78 10.01 22.37
CA ASP A 407 -5.13 9.91 21.79
C ASP A 407 -5.07 9.65 20.28
N ALA A 408 -4.07 10.19 19.59
CA ALA A 408 -3.81 9.84 18.19
C ALA A 408 -3.48 8.34 18.04
N TYR A 409 -2.64 7.80 18.91
CA TYR A 409 -2.34 6.35 18.89
C TYR A 409 -3.54 5.47 19.29
N ARG A 410 -4.47 5.96 20.13
CA ARG A 410 -5.73 5.24 20.38
C ARG A 410 -6.60 5.20 19.12
N ARG A 411 -6.70 6.32 18.39
CA ARG A 411 -7.44 6.39 17.13
C ARG A 411 -6.78 5.53 16.06
N LEU A 412 -5.45 5.47 16.00
CA LEU A 412 -4.72 4.55 15.10
C LEU A 412 -5.08 3.09 15.38
N ARG A 413 -5.15 2.69 16.66
CA ARG A 413 -5.61 1.35 17.05
C ARG A 413 -7.05 1.08 16.59
N LEU A 414 -7.93 2.07 16.69
CA LEU A 414 -9.31 1.93 16.23
C LEU A 414 -9.40 1.82 14.70
N LEU A 415 -8.60 2.59 13.96
CA LEU A 415 -8.47 2.48 12.50
C LEU A 415 -7.95 1.09 12.10
N ALA A 416 -6.91 0.59 12.76
CA ALA A 416 -6.36 -0.73 12.50
C ALA A 416 -7.38 -1.85 12.82
N LEU A 417 -8.15 -1.73 13.89
CA LEU A 417 -9.21 -2.69 14.21
C LEU A 417 -10.32 -2.67 13.15
N LEU A 418 -10.76 -1.47 12.69
CA LEU A 418 -11.69 -1.36 11.56
C LEU A 418 -11.10 -2.01 10.30
N GLN A 419 -9.85 -1.70 9.95
CA GLN A 419 -9.15 -2.23 8.77
C GLN A 419 -9.09 -3.77 8.79
N MET A 420 -8.79 -4.37 9.93
CA MET A 420 -8.66 -5.83 10.07
C MET A 420 -10.00 -6.57 10.14
N THR A 421 -11.09 -5.91 10.52
CA THR A 421 -12.42 -6.53 10.65
C THR A 421 -13.37 -6.22 9.51
N TYR A 422 -13.09 -5.17 8.73
CA TYR A 422 -13.89 -4.77 7.59
C TYR A 422 -13.68 -5.67 6.35
N VAL A 423 -14.57 -5.55 5.35
CA VAL A 423 -14.48 -6.25 4.06
C VAL A 423 -13.33 -5.69 3.23
N GLY A 424 -12.50 -6.55 2.64
CA GLY A 424 -11.34 -6.21 1.83
C GLY A 424 -10.05 -6.79 2.41
N ALA A 425 -8.94 -6.68 1.72
CA ALA A 425 -7.63 -7.11 2.14
C ALA A 425 -6.87 -5.94 2.80
N PRO A 426 -6.60 -5.98 4.10
CA PRO A 426 -5.91 -4.87 4.77
C PRO A 426 -4.48 -4.70 4.26
N MET A 427 -4.03 -3.45 4.10
CA MET A 427 -2.66 -3.11 3.72
C MET A 427 -2.04 -2.18 4.77
N ILE A 428 -0.94 -2.61 5.37
CA ILE A 428 -0.15 -1.87 6.35
C ILE A 428 1.03 -1.23 5.62
N TYR A 429 1.25 0.06 5.81
CA TYR A 429 2.46 0.74 5.37
C TYR A 429 3.56 0.51 6.40
N TYR A 430 4.79 0.17 5.96
CA TYR A 430 5.88 -0.17 6.87
C TYR A 430 6.06 0.87 7.98
N GLY A 431 6.14 0.41 9.21
CA GLY A 431 6.40 1.25 10.39
C GLY A 431 5.16 1.77 11.10
N ASP A 432 3.94 1.60 10.57
CA ASP A 432 2.73 1.98 11.29
C ASP A 432 2.56 1.14 12.55
N GLU A 433 2.88 -0.14 12.47
CA GLU A 433 2.78 -1.09 13.57
C GLU A 433 3.76 -0.80 14.71
N VAL A 434 4.80 -0.02 14.45
CA VAL A 434 5.81 0.40 15.46
C VAL A 434 5.68 1.87 15.85
N GLY A 435 4.65 2.56 15.35
CA GLY A 435 4.29 3.92 15.75
C GLY A 435 5.06 5.03 15.04
N MET A 436 5.58 4.79 13.83
CA MET A 436 6.23 5.83 13.03
C MET A 436 5.24 6.92 12.62
N TRP A 437 5.73 8.16 12.55
CA TRP A 437 4.96 9.34 12.15
C TRP A 437 5.73 10.18 11.13
N GLY A 438 5.02 11.01 10.40
CA GLY A 438 5.57 11.95 9.41
C GLY A 438 4.46 12.58 8.59
N SER A 439 4.66 13.85 8.22
CA SER A 439 3.84 14.51 7.18
C SER A 439 4.04 13.79 5.84
N ASP A 440 3.27 14.16 4.84
CA ASP A 440 3.42 13.65 3.47
C ASP A 440 4.88 13.79 2.97
N ASP A 441 5.17 13.20 1.83
CA ASP A 441 6.54 13.06 1.33
C ASP A 441 7.37 14.37 1.41
N PRO A 442 8.59 14.28 1.89
CA PRO A 442 9.41 13.09 2.14
C PRO A 442 9.32 12.51 3.56
N ASN A 443 8.58 13.13 4.48
CA ASN A 443 8.65 12.82 5.92
C ASN A 443 7.92 11.55 6.32
N ASN A 444 6.96 11.08 5.52
CA ASN A 444 6.33 9.76 5.66
C ASN A 444 7.28 8.60 5.30
N ARG A 445 8.41 8.89 4.61
CA ARG A 445 9.39 7.93 4.09
C ARG A 445 10.66 7.86 4.92
N LYS A 446 10.56 8.09 6.24
CA LYS A 446 11.68 7.91 7.17
C LYS A 446 12.12 6.44 7.21
N PRO A 447 13.40 6.15 7.55
CA PRO A 447 13.85 4.77 7.71
C PRO A 447 13.08 4.09 8.86
N MET A 448 12.75 2.79 8.64
CA MET A 448 12.02 1.96 9.61
C MET A 448 12.71 1.92 10.97
N LEU A 449 11.91 2.01 12.03
CA LEU A 449 12.38 1.83 13.39
C LEU A 449 12.52 0.34 13.71
N TRP A 450 13.70 -0.06 14.18
CA TRP A 450 14.01 -1.42 14.59
C TRP A 450 14.54 -1.45 16.02
N GLN A 451 14.01 -2.32 16.86
CA GLN A 451 14.41 -2.45 18.26
C GLN A 451 15.90 -2.83 18.40
N ASP A 452 16.45 -3.63 17.48
CA ASP A 452 17.86 -4.03 17.47
C ASP A 452 18.83 -2.90 17.06
N LEU A 453 18.31 -1.77 16.59
CA LEU A 453 19.09 -0.57 16.27
C LEU A 453 19.01 0.53 17.34
N GLU A 454 18.18 0.35 18.35
CA GLU A 454 18.09 1.32 19.46
C GLU A 454 19.40 1.41 20.27
N PRO A 455 19.76 2.59 20.82
CA PRO A 455 19.01 3.84 20.73
C PRO A 455 19.29 4.60 19.43
N TYR A 456 18.28 5.33 18.95
CA TYR A 456 18.40 6.31 17.89
C TYR A 456 18.97 7.63 18.44
N GLU A 457 19.46 8.54 17.55
CA GLU A 457 19.97 9.85 17.99
C GLU A 457 18.89 10.67 18.72
N GLU A 458 17.63 10.61 18.24
CA GLU A 458 16.45 11.18 18.91
C GLU A 458 15.72 10.11 19.73
N SER A 459 16.41 9.52 20.70
CA SER A 459 15.91 8.34 21.43
C SER A 459 14.69 8.60 22.31
N GLU A 460 14.36 9.84 22.63
CA GLU A 460 13.13 10.20 23.37
C GLU A 460 11.89 10.14 22.46
N GLU A 461 12.07 10.26 21.16
CA GLU A 461 11.00 10.25 20.17
C GLU A 461 11.02 8.99 19.32
N ASN A 462 12.21 8.58 18.83
CA ASN A 462 12.39 7.47 17.91
C ASN A 462 12.70 6.17 18.67
N PHE A 463 11.69 5.34 18.82
CA PHE A 463 11.77 3.99 19.38
C PHE A 463 10.60 3.15 18.88
N VAL A 464 10.74 1.84 18.94
CA VAL A 464 9.66 0.89 18.60
C VAL A 464 8.59 0.92 19.70
N ASP A 465 7.35 1.29 19.36
CA ASP A 465 6.19 1.14 20.24
C ASP A 465 5.79 -0.34 20.30
N THR A 466 6.33 -1.06 21.29
CA THR A 466 6.09 -2.49 21.47
C THR A 466 4.64 -2.82 21.82
N ASP A 467 3.92 -1.91 22.50
CA ASP A 467 2.52 -2.11 22.84
C ASP A 467 1.63 -1.96 21.60
N LEU A 468 1.98 -1.06 20.69
CA LEU A 468 1.29 -0.93 19.41
C LEU A 468 1.58 -2.13 18.50
N LEU A 469 2.83 -2.58 18.45
CA LEU A 469 3.23 -3.77 17.69
C LEU A 469 2.45 -5.01 18.16
N GLU A 470 2.33 -5.21 19.47
CA GLU A 470 1.56 -6.31 20.02
C GLU A 470 0.06 -6.19 19.70
N PHE A 471 -0.48 -4.96 19.71
CA PHE A 471 -1.85 -4.71 19.28
C PHE A 471 -2.08 -5.12 17.81
N TYR A 472 -1.18 -4.72 16.90
CA TYR A 472 -1.28 -5.13 15.49
C TYR A 472 -1.22 -6.65 15.33
N LYS A 473 -0.33 -7.35 16.04
CA LYS A 473 -0.28 -8.82 16.05
C LYS A 473 -1.62 -9.43 16.46
N GLN A 474 -2.25 -8.91 17.52
CA GLN A 474 -3.53 -9.41 18.01
C GLN A 474 -4.66 -9.23 17.00
N VAL A 475 -4.80 -8.05 16.39
CA VAL A 475 -5.90 -7.80 15.43
C VAL A 475 -5.66 -8.52 14.08
N ILE A 476 -4.40 -8.73 13.70
CA ILE A 476 -4.03 -9.57 12.55
C ILE A 476 -4.36 -11.04 12.84
N ALA A 477 -3.98 -11.56 14.02
CA ALA A 477 -4.30 -12.92 14.45
C ALA A 477 -5.81 -13.15 14.45
N LEU A 478 -6.59 -12.21 15.00
CA LEU A 478 -8.05 -12.24 15.00
C LEU A 478 -8.60 -12.43 13.56
N ARG A 479 -8.12 -11.64 12.59
CA ARG A 479 -8.55 -11.78 11.20
C ARG A 479 -8.16 -13.13 10.58
N ARG A 480 -6.96 -13.63 10.90
CA ARG A 480 -6.46 -14.90 10.36
C ARG A 480 -7.18 -16.12 10.94
N GLU A 481 -7.55 -16.07 12.21
CA GLU A 481 -8.24 -17.16 12.91
C GLU A 481 -9.70 -17.28 12.49
N HIS A 482 -10.33 -16.17 12.03
CA HIS A 482 -11.74 -16.12 11.70
C HIS A 482 -11.98 -15.93 10.20
N PRO A 483 -12.35 -16.99 9.44
CA PRO A 483 -12.61 -16.90 8.00
C PRO A 483 -13.70 -15.90 7.65
N SER A 484 -14.74 -15.74 8.47
CA SER A 484 -15.81 -14.78 8.23
C SER A 484 -15.31 -13.33 8.14
N LEU A 485 -14.23 -12.97 8.83
CA LEU A 485 -13.62 -11.64 8.71
C LEU A 485 -12.95 -11.41 7.34
N ARG A 486 -12.59 -12.49 6.63
CA ARG A 486 -11.98 -12.43 5.29
C ARG A 486 -13.02 -12.45 4.18
N THR A 487 -13.84 -13.48 4.13
CA THR A 487 -14.78 -13.75 3.03
C THR A 487 -16.24 -13.86 3.46
N GLY A 488 -16.56 -13.68 4.75
CA GLY A 488 -17.92 -13.73 5.24
C GLY A 488 -18.76 -12.53 4.76
N ASP A 489 -20.08 -12.71 4.78
CA ASP A 489 -21.04 -11.65 4.52
C ASP A 489 -20.89 -10.50 5.51
N PHE A 490 -21.25 -9.32 5.08
CA PHE A 490 -21.27 -8.11 5.91
C PHE A 490 -22.71 -7.67 6.20
N THR A 491 -23.01 -7.43 7.47
CA THR A 491 -24.29 -6.87 7.91
C THR A 491 -24.06 -5.72 8.86
N SER A 492 -24.55 -4.52 8.55
CA SER A 492 -24.61 -3.43 9.53
C SER A 492 -25.67 -3.78 10.58
N VAL A 493 -25.25 -3.89 11.84
CA VAL A 493 -26.15 -4.24 12.96
C VAL A 493 -26.80 -3.00 13.53
N GLY A 494 -26.09 -1.88 13.57
CA GLY A 494 -26.61 -0.61 14.01
C GLY A 494 -25.57 0.48 14.18
N THR A 495 -26.03 1.71 14.16
CA THR A 495 -25.23 2.91 14.41
C THR A 495 -25.88 3.76 15.50
N ASP A 496 -25.07 4.38 16.34
CA ASP A 496 -25.50 5.38 17.31
C ASP A 496 -24.71 6.67 17.07
N ASP A 497 -25.34 7.61 16.39
CA ASP A 497 -24.72 8.89 16.02
C ASP A 497 -24.50 9.83 17.21
N GLU A 498 -25.20 9.61 18.34
CA GLU A 498 -25.02 10.42 19.57
C GLU A 498 -23.85 9.94 20.41
N GLN A 499 -23.64 8.61 20.47
CA GLN A 499 -22.51 8.00 21.18
C GLN A 499 -21.30 7.74 20.29
N ASP A 500 -21.43 7.97 18.96
CA ASP A 500 -20.40 7.75 17.96
C ASP A 500 -19.96 6.28 17.85
N VAL A 501 -20.94 5.39 17.79
CA VAL A 501 -20.73 3.93 17.74
C VAL A 501 -21.25 3.33 16.45
N TRP A 502 -20.47 2.43 15.88
CA TRP A 502 -20.90 1.56 14.77
C TRP A 502 -20.74 0.09 15.14
N MET A 503 -21.81 -0.68 14.95
CA MET A 503 -21.81 -2.14 15.09
C MET A 503 -22.10 -2.80 13.75
N PHE A 504 -21.29 -3.80 13.40
CA PHE A 504 -21.53 -4.64 12.24
C PHE A 504 -21.18 -6.10 12.53
N ALA A 505 -21.70 -7.00 11.72
CA ALA A 505 -21.39 -8.42 11.80
C ALA A 505 -20.72 -8.91 10.50
N ARG A 506 -19.82 -9.86 10.66
CA ARG A 506 -19.27 -10.67 9.59
C ARG A 506 -19.70 -12.12 9.83
N SER A 507 -20.22 -12.79 8.83
CA SER A 507 -20.77 -14.13 9.01
C SER A 507 -20.58 -15.01 7.80
N ASP A 508 -20.40 -16.29 8.06
CA ASP A 508 -20.45 -17.37 7.09
C ASP A 508 -21.32 -18.53 7.65
N ASP A 509 -21.27 -19.70 7.02
CA ASP A 509 -22.04 -20.86 7.44
C ASP A 509 -21.60 -21.41 8.82
N GLU A 510 -20.37 -21.14 9.26
CA GLU A 510 -19.77 -21.73 10.45
C GLU A 510 -19.76 -20.76 11.65
N GLU A 511 -19.56 -19.47 11.42
CA GLU A 511 -19.42 -18.48 12.49
C GLU A 511 -20.12 -17.14 12.19
N ARG A 512 -20.34 -16.37 13.25
CA ARG A 512 -20.76 -14.97 13.16
C ARG A 512 -19.98 -14.15 14.16
N ILE A 513 -19.27 -13.17 13.65
CA ILE A 513 -18.44 -12.22 14.41
C ILE A 513 -19.16 -10.89 14.49
N LEU A 514 -19.35 -10.37 15.68
CA LEU A 514 -19.86 -9.03 15.94
C LEU A 514 -18.69 -8.10 16.25
N VAL A 515 -18.66 -6.95 15.62
CA VAL A 515 -17.68 -5.87 15.84
C VAL A 515 -18.43 -4.62 16.27
N ALA A 516 -17.96 -3.99 17.34
CA ALA A 516 -18.47 -2.68 17.76
C ALA A 516 -17.31 -1.71 17.98
N LEU A 517 -17.39 -0.55 17.36
CA LEU A 517 -16.36 0.49 17.35
C LEU A 517 -16.94 1.77 17.97
N ASN A 518 -16.27 2.30 18.97
CA ASN A 518 -16.60 3.58 19.60
C ASN A 518 -15.54 4.63 19.21
N ALA A 519 -15.89 5.52 18.27
CA ALA A 519 -15.03 6.63 17.85
C ALA A 519 -15.29 7.93 18.65
N GLY A 520 -16.13 7.84 19.69
CA GLY A 520 -16.45 8.95 20.59
C GLY A 520 -15.36 9.22 21.62
N ASP A 521 -15.38 10.44 22.17
CA ASP A 521 -14.46 10.87 23.23
C ASP A 521 -14.91 10.44 24.64
N SER A 522 -16.00 9.67 24.74
CA SER A 522 -16.58 9.15 25.98
C SER A 522 -16.89 7.66 25.85
N GLU A 523 -16.99 7.01 27.01
CA GLU A 523 -17.51 5.65 27.13
C GLU A 523 -18.92 5.55 26.51
N ALA A 524 -19.19 4.50 25.77
CA ALA A 524 -20.47 4.24 25.14
C ALA A 524 -21.12 2.96 25.70
N SER A 525 -22.45 2.98 25.83
CA SER A 525 -23.23 1.81 26.23
C SER A 525 -24.01 1.27 25.03
N ILE A 526 -23.81 0.01 24.70
CA ILE A 526 -24.50 -0.69 23.60
C ILE A 526 -25.29 -1.87 24.14
N ASP A 527 -26.36 -2.24 23.43
CA ASP A 527 -27.09 -3.48 23.67
C ASP A 527 -26.62 -4.53 22.63
N LEU A 528 -26.07 -5.65 23.11
CA LEU A 528 -25.72 -6.77 22.24
C LEU A 528 -26.99 -7.37 21.62
N PRO A 529 -26.95 -7.87 20.39
CA PRO A 529 -28.07 -8.65 19.82
C PRO A 529 -28.43 -9.84 20.72
N ASP A 530 -29.69 -10.32 20.60
CA ASP A 530 -30.16 -11.49 21.34
C ASP A 530 -29.20 -12.68 21.12
N GLY A 531 -28.85 -13.36 22.19
CA GLY A 531 -27.92 -14.49 22.19
C GLY A 531 -26.85 -14.37 23.27
N ALA A 532 -25.88 -15.26 23.23
CA ALA A 532 -24.69 -15.24 24.06
C ALA A 532 -23.48 -14.98 23.16
N TRP A 533 -22.58 -14.14 23.62
CA TRP A 533 -21.45 -13.64 22.82
C TRP A 533 -20.14 -13.85 23.57
N THR A 534 -19.25 -14.67 23.02
CA THR A 534 -17.91 -14.87 23.58
C THR A 534 -16.96 -13.76 23.13
N PRO A 535 -16.37 -12.97 24.07
CA PRO A 535 -15.42 -11.94 23.71
C PRO A 535 -14.16 -12.51 23.04
N LEU A 536 -13.79 -11.98 21.87
CA LEU A 536 -12.57 -12.32 21.15
C LEU A 536 -11.50 -11.23 21.29
N PHE A 537 -11.92 -9.97 21.33
CA PHE A 537 -10.99 -8.83 21.42
C PHE A 537 -11.62 -7.67 22.24
N PRO A 538 -10.85 -6.96 23.10
CA PRO A 538 -9.52 -7.37 23.58
C PRO A 538 -9.56 -8.77 24.20
N THR A 539 -8.45 -9.48 24.09
CA THR A 539 -8.36 -10.86 24.61
C THR A 539 -8.52 -10.84 26.14
N ALA A 540 -9.76 -10.98 26.59
CA ALA A 540 -10.05 -11.33 27.99
C ALA A 540 -10.74 -12.69 27.94
N VAL A 541 -10.17 -13.68 28.60
CA VAL A 541 -10.88 -14.94 28.88
C VAL A 541 -12.04 -14.58 29.80
N GLY A 542 -13.19 -14.32 29.20
CA GLY A 542 -14.41 -13.92 29.88
C GLY A 542 -15.52 -14.95 29.69
N GLU A 543 -16.50 -14.95 30.59
CA GLU A 543 -17.75 -15.63 30.36
C GLU A 543 -18.50 -14.95 29.19
N ALA A 544 -19.36 -15.71 28.50
CA ALA A 544 -20.19 -15.18 27.43
C ALA A 544 -21.00 -13.96 27.93
N GLU A 545 -21.01 -12.90 27.13
CA GLU A 545 -21.70 -11.64 27.43
C GLU A 545 -23.07 -11.62 26.77
N SER A 546 -24.02 -10.94 27.37
CA SER A 546 -25.35 -10.68 26.80
C SER A 546 -25.93 -9.39 27.38
N GLY A 547 -26.90 -8.81 26.66
CA GLY A 547 -27.55 -7.59 27.10
C GLY A 547 -26.67 -6.35 26.94
N ARG A 548 -26.72 -5.45 27.93
CA ARG A 548 -26.07 -4.14 27.83
C ARG A 548 -24.63 -4.17 28.33
N ILE A 549 -23.71 -3.71 27.49
CA ILE A 549 -22.27 -3.65 27.77
C ILE A 549 -21.74 -2.24 27.54
N THR A 550 -20.51 -2.01 27.98
CA THR A 550 -19.81 -0.74 27.85
C THR A 550 -18.56 -0.90 26.97
N ILE A 551 -18.31 0.08 26.11
CA ILE A 551 -17.11 0.19 25.28
C ILE A 551 -16.41 1.51 25.65
N ASP A 552 -15.12 1.42 25.99
CA ASP A 552 -14.30 2.59 26.29
C ASP A 552 -14.24 3.57 25.12
N ARG A 553 -13.93 4.83 25.39
CA ARG A 553 -13.69 5.84 24.35
C ARG A 553 -12.56 5.43 23.41
N LEU A 554 -12.69 5.75 22.14
CA LEU A 554 -11.68 5.50 21.10
C LEU A 554 -11.18 4.06 21.13
N SER A 555 -12.12 3.11 21.20
CA SER A 555 -11.82 1.69 21.25
C SER A 555 -12.87 0.84 20.54
N GLY A 556 -12.62 -0.44 20.44
CA GLY A 556 -13.58 -1.39 19.88
C GLY A 556 -13.51 -2.74 20.58
N ARG A 557 -14.56 -3.52 20.37
CA ARG A 557 -14.68 -4.90 20.89
C ARG A 557 -15.18 -5.84 19.80
N VAL A 558 -14.78 -7.08 19.88
CA VAL A 558 -15.17 -8.13 18.94
C VAL A 558 -15.62 -9.38 19.71
N TRP A 559 -16.69 -10.01 19.23
CA TRP A 559 -17.27 -11.20 19.82
C TRP A 559 -17.59 -12.26 18.77
N LEU A 560 -17.58 -13.51 19.21
CA LEU A 560 -18.10 -14.65 18.49
C LEU A 560 -19.50 -15.00 19.04
N GLU A 561 -20.47 -15.26 18.18
CA GLU A 561 -21.78 -15.75 18.57
C GLU A 561 -21.68 -17.20 19.04
N ASP A 562 -22.17 -17.50 20.25
CA ASP A 562 -22.28 -18.86 20.75
C ASP A 562 -23.52 -19.51 20.10
N ARG A 563 -23.29 -20.48 19.21
CA ARG A 563 -24.34 -21.21 18.46
C ARG A 563 -24.78 -22.48 19.18
#